data_afa713e1dbef70f5459e2e11568c934c
#
_entry.id   afa713e1dbef70f5459e2e11568c934c
#
_cell.length_a   1.000
_cell.length_b   1.000
_cell.length_c   1.000
_cell.angle_alpha   90.00
_cell.angle_beta   90.00
_cell.angle_gamma   90.00
#
_symmetry.space_group_name_H-M   'P 1'
#
loop_
_entity.id
_entity.type
_entity.pdbx_description
1 polymer ?
#
loop_
_entity_poly.entity_id
_entity_poly.type
_entity_poly.pdbx_seq_one_letter_code
_entity_poly.pdbx_strand_id
1 'polypeptide(L)'
;AGSLFMLAGAATVAVDLGSVYLAKRQLQGIADAAALAAVGGGRSAAEELIGQSGVSGVALVGVDGGNYRADRAVPVADRFVAGEGGAMRVELQGRTPLFFARLLVGRDGIDLRARAIATRQDAAAFSIGTGLAAVSGGLPNMLLSSLAGTELNLTVMDCQGLASLNLDL
;
A
#
# COMPACT_ATOMS: atom_id res chain seq x y z
N ALA A 1 -11.64 -5.08 50.79
CA ALA A 1 -12.55 -5.72 49.80
C ALA A 1 -12.87 -4.79 48.60
N GLY A 2 -13.12 -3.46 48.81
CA GLY A 2 -13.51 -2.53 47.74
C GLY A 2 -12.47 -2.32 46.65
N SER A 3 -11.17 -2.31 46.97
CA SER A 3 -10.09 -2.12 46.01
C SER A 3 -9.98 -3.29 45.01
N LEU A 4 -10.28 -4.49 45.44
CA LEU A 4 -10.19 -5.69 44.59
C LEU A 4 -11.33 -5.69 43.55
N PHE A 5 -12.52 -5.21 43.89
CA PHE A 5 -13.61 -5.05 42.94
C PHE A 5 -13.33 -3.94 41.89
N MET A 6 -12.70 -2.81 42.31
CA MET A 6 -12.28 -1.77 41.38
C MET A 6 -11.23 -2.25 40.41
N LEU A 7 -10.22 -3.00 40.86
CA LEU A 7 -9.18 -3.58 40.02
C LEU A 7 -9.75 -4.59 39.02
N ALA A 8 -10.66 -5.46 39.47
CA ALA A 8 -11.33 -6.42 38.60
C ALA A 8 -12.19 -5.72 37.55
N GLY A 9 -12.93 -4.68 37.94
CA GLY A 9 -13.72 -3.88 36.99
C GLY A 9 -12.86 -3.15 35.96
N ALA A 10 -11.73 -2.55 36.37
CA ALA A 10 -10.81 -1.90 35.46
C ALA A 10 -10.16 -2.90 34.49
N ALA A 11 -9.79 -4.09 34.94
CA ALA A 11 -9.22 -5.14 34.09
C ALA A 11 -10.21 -5.63 33.03
N THR A 12 -11.49 -5.77 33.36
CA THR A 12 -12.50 -6.21 32.39
C THR A 12 -12.72 -5.19 31.26
N VAL A 13 -12.77 -3.89 31.61
CA VAL A 13 -12.86 -2.81 30.62
C VAL A 13 -11.61 -2.75 29.74
N ALA A 14 -10.44 -2.95 30.32
CA ALA A 14 -9.18 -2.95 29.56
C ALA A 14 -9.13 -4.08 28.51
N VAL A 15 -9.65 -5.27 28.83
CA VAL A 15 -9.71 -6.40 27.88
C VAL A 15 -10.62 -6.08 26.70
N ASP A 16 -11.83 -5.55 26.96
CA ASP A 16 -12.78 -5.21 25.90
C ASP A 16 -12.23 -4.07 25.01
N LEU A 17 -11.64 -3.02 25.60
CA LEU A 17 -11.01 -1.93 24.84
C LEU A 17 -9.84 -2.45 23.99
N GLY A 18 -9.01 -3.35 24.56
CA GLY A 18 -7.90 -3.97 23.84
C GLY A 18 -8.39 -4.79 22.65
N SER A 19 -9.45 -5.59 22.82
CA SER A 19 -10.03 -6.41 21.74
C SER A 19 -10.64 -5.55 20.63
N VAL A 20 -11.36 -4.49 20.98
CA VAL A 20 -11.94 -3.52 20.02
C VAL A 20 -10.83 -2.81 19.25
N TYR A 21 -9.77 -2.38 19.93
CA TYR A 21 -8.63 -1.73 19.29
C TYR A 21 -7.92 -2.65 18.27
N LEU A 22 -7.66 -3.91 18.66
CA LEU A 22 -7.04 -4.91 17.78
C LEU A 22 -7.93 -5.19 16.57
N ALA A 23 -9.24 -5.40 16.79
CA ALA A 23 -10.19 -5.63 15.71
C ALA A 23 -10.25 -4.43 14.74
N LYS A 24 -10.26 -3.21 15.28
CA LYS A 24 -10.22 -1.99 14.46
C LYS A 24 -8.95 -1.89 13.63
N ARG A 25 -7.80 -2.19 14.22
CA ARG A 25 -6.51 -2.19 13.51
C ARG A 25 -6.46 -3.25 12.42
N GLN A 26 -6.96 -4.45 12.70
CA GLN A 26 -7.05 -5.53 11.72
C GLN A 26 -7.97 -5.16 10.57
N LEU A 27 -9.17 -4.63 10.87
CA LEU A 27 -10.12 -4.18 9.86
C LEU A 27 -9.53 -3.07 8.98
N GLN A 28 -8.75 -2.14 9.57
CA GLN A 28 -8.05 -1.10 8.81
C GLN A 28 -6.99 -1.70 7.88
N GLY A 29 -6.20 -2.67 8.34
CA GLY A 29 -5.22 -3.36 7.49
C GLY A 29 -5.86 -4.06 6.29
N ILE A 30 -7.03 -4.70 6.50
CA ILE A 30 -7.79 -5.32 5.40
C ILE A 30 -8.31 -4.24 4.44
N ALA A 31 -8.80 -3.10 4.94
CA ALA A 31 -9.27 -2.00 4.11
C ALA A 31 -8.14 -1.41 3.25
N ASP A 32 -6.96 -1.22 3.83
CA ASP A 32 -5.79 -0.70 3.13
C ASP A 32 -5.35 -1.66 2.00
N ALA A 33 -5.29 -2.96 2.29
CA ALA A 33 -4.96 -3.97 1.29
C ALA A 33 -6.04 -4.09 0.20
N ALA A 34 -7.33 -4.05 0.57
CA ALA A 34 -8.44 -4.09 -0.37
C ALA A 34 -8.47 -2.85 -1.28
N ALA A 35 -8.11 -1.67 -0.77
CA ALA A 35 -8.00 -0.45 -1.57
C ALA A 35 -6.88 -0.57 -2.61
N LEU A 36 -5.72 -1.15 -2.23
CA LEU A 36 -4.62 -1.42 -3.17
C LEU A 36 -5.03 -2.43 -4.25
N ALA A 37 -5.74 -3.50 -3.87
CA ALA A 37 -6.26 -4.47 -4.83
C ALA A 37 -7.29 -3.83 -5.77
N ALA A 38 -8.16 -2.97 -5.25
CA ALA A 38 -9.18 -2.27 -6.03
C ALA A 38 -8.59 -1.36 -7.10
N VAL A 39 -7.43 -0.74 -6.88
CA VAL A 39 -6.74 0.08 -7.89
C VAL A 39 -6.33 -0.74 -9.11
N GLY A 40 -5.97 -2.02 -8.93
CA GLY A 40 -5.57 -2.92 -10.00
C GLY A 40 -6.73 -3.64 -10.69
N GLY A 41 -7.74 -4.08 -9.93
CA GLY A 41 -8.79 -4.97 -10.39
C GLY A 41 -10.22 -4.57 -10.01
N GLY A 42 -10.41 -3.35 -9.52
CA GLY A 42 -11.74 -2.86 -9.15
C GLY A 42 -12.34 -3.58 -7.94
N ARG A 43 -13.65 -3.55 -7.88
CA ARG A 43 -14.43 -4.15 -6.79
C ARG A 43 -14.17 -5.65 -6.61
N SER A 44 -14.08 -6.40 -7.71
CA SER A 44 -13.89 -7.85 -7.65
C SER A 44 -12.58 -8.25 -6.97
N ALA A 45 -11.49 -7.53 -7.25
CA ALA A 45 -10.20 -7.77 -6.62
C ALA A 45 -10.22 -7.44 -5.10
N ALA A 46 -10.95 -6.39 -4.72
CA ALA A 46 -11.15 -6.09 -3.30
C ALA A 46 -11.95 -7.18 -2.58
N GLU A 47 -13.02 -7.68 -3.18
CA GLU A 47 -13.86 -8.77 -2.64
C GLU A 47 -13.05 -10.07 -2.48
N GLU A 48 -12.25 -10.43 -3.48
CA GLU A 48 -11.38 -11.60 -3.44
C GLU A 48 -10.36 -11.50 -2.29
N LEU A 49 -9.70 -10.35 -2.14
CA LEU A 49 -8.74 -10.12 -1.07
C LEU A 49 -9.40 -10.21 0.31
N ILE A 50 -10.60 -9.64 0.47
CA ILE A 50 -11.35 -9.72 1.72
C ILE A 50 -11.68 -11.19 2.03
N GLY A 51 -12.11 -11.98 1.04
CA GLY A 51 -12.36 -13.42 1.19
C GLY A 51 -11.12 -14.20 1.61
N GLN A 52 -9.96 -13.83 1.09
CA GLN A 52 -8.66 -14.46 1.43
C GLN A 52 -8.09 -14.00 2.78
N SER A 53 -8.60 -12.92 3.38
CA SER A 53 -8.09 -12.38 4.64
C SER A 53 -8.23 -13.33 5.84
N GLY A 54 -9.09 -14.33 5.74
CA GLY A 54 -9.39 -15.28 6.82
C GLY A 54 -10.12 -14.68 8.03
N VAL A 55 -10.54 -13.41 7.94
CA VAL A 55 -11.26 -12.72 9.01
C VAL A 55 -12.75 -12.80 8.77
N SER A 56 -13.45 -13.52 9.64
CA SER A 56 -14.91 -13.63 9.56
C SER A 56 -15.60 -12.34 10.01
N GLY A 57 -16.78 -12.07 9.44
CA GLY A 57 -17.60 -10.92 9.84
C GLY A 57 -17.16 -9.58 9.27
N VAL A 58 -16.28 -9.56 8.27
CA VAL A 58 -15.93 -8.36 7.49
C VAL A 58 -16.83 -8.29 6.27
N ALA A 59 -17.50 -7.16 6.09
CA ALA A 59 -18.35 -6.88 4.95
C ALA A 59 -17.81 -5.68 4.15
N LEU A 60 -17.81 -5.80 2.82
CA LEU A 60 -17.54 -4.70 1.91
C LEU A 60 -18.77 -3.81 1.80
N VAL A 61 -18.68 -2.57 2.27
CA VAL A 61 -19.77 -1.58 2.21
C VAL A 61 -19.77 -0.87 0.86
N GLY A 62 -18.61 -0.42 0.40
CA GLY A 62 -18.49 0.32 -0.84
C GLY A 62 -17.10 0.28 -1.43
N VAL A 63 -17.05 0.40 -2.77
CA VAL A 63 -15.84 0.66 -3.55
C VAL A 63 -16.18 1.77 -4.53
N ASP A 64 -15.54 2.92 -4.36
CA ASP A 64 -15.77 4.10 -5.19
C ASP A 64 -14.48 4.48 -5.92
N GLY A 65 -14.59 4.71 -7.22
CA GLY A 65 -13.55 5.35 -8.01
C GLY A 65 -13.55 6.87 -7.82
N GLY A 66 -12.39 7.51 -8.04
CA GLY A 66 -12.30 8.95 -7.92
C GLY A 66 -10.90 9.50 -8.07
N ASN A 67 -10.76 10.75 -7.68
CA ASN A 67 -9.49 11.45 -7.63
C ASN A 67 -9.10 11.74 -6.19
N TYR A 68 -7.83 11.56 -5.87
CA TYR A 68 -7.27 11.91 -4.57
C TYR A 68 -6.26 13.03 -4.68
N ARG A 69 -6.44 14.08 -3.88
CA ARG A 69 -5.53 15.21 -3.80
C ARG A 69 -4.71 15.12 -2.51
N ALA A 70 -3.41 14.86 -2.66
CA ALA A 70 -2.47 14.76 -1.54
C ALA A 70 -2.00 16.16 -1.08
N ASP A 71 -2.93 17.09 -0.88
CA ASP A 71 -2.64 18.45 -0.44
C ASP A 71 -2.92 18.59 1.06
N ARG A 72 -1.92 19.05 1.82
CA ARG A 72 -2.06 19.25 3.27
C ARG A 72 -2.97 20.41 3.64
N ALA A 73 -3.15 21.38 2.74
CA ALA A 73 -4.06 22.50 2.93
C ALA A 73 -5.54 22.09 2.81
N VAL A 74 -5.81 20.94 2.16
CA VAL A 74 -7.17 20.40 2.00
C VAL A 74 -7.49 19.50 3.19
N PRO A 75 -8.64 19.68 3.87
CA PRO A 75 -9.10 18.77 4.91
C PRO A 75 -9.14 17.30 4.41
N VAL A 76 -8.79 16.35 5.27
CA VAL A 76 -8.69 14.92 4.90
C VAL A 76 -9.99 14.39 4.29
N ALA A 77 -11.14 14.87 4.76
CA ALA A 77 -12.46 14.48 4.27
C ALA A 77 -12.69 14.87 2.80
N ASP A 78 -12.07 15.98 2.36
CA ASP A 78 -12.31 16.59 1.04
C ASP A 78 -11.23 16.21 0.02
N ARG A 79 -10.22 15.44 0.43
CA ARG A 79 -9.13 15.01 -0.45
C ARG A 79 -9.55 13.98 -1.49
N PHE A 80 -10.61 13.24 -1.24
CA PHE A 80 -11.17 12.28 -2.19
C PHE A 80 -12.45 12.82 -2.79
N VAL A 81 -12.46 12.93 -4.12
CA VAL A 81 -13.65 13.33 -4.90
C VAL A 81 -14.04 12.13 -5.77
N ALA A 82 -15.27 11.63 -5.55
CA ALA A 82 -15.81 10.53 -6.35
C ALA A 82 -15.97 10.94 -7.82
N GLY A 83 -15.71 10.01 -8.73
CA GLY A 83 -15.78 10.22 -10.17
C GLY A 83 -14.77 9.35 -10.91
N GLU A 84 -14.46 9.72 -12.14
CA GLU A 84 -13.42 9.08 -12.92
C GLU A 84 -12.04 9.54 -12.45
N GLY A 85 -11.14 8.59 -12.16
CA GLY A 85 -9.78 8.90 -11.71
C GLY A 85 -8.99 7.66 -11.32
N GLY A 86 -7.71 7.86 -10.97
CA GLY A 86 -6.78 6.80 -10.59
C GLY A 86 -6.82 6.41 -9.11
N ALA A 87 -7.78 6.91 -8.34
CA ALA A 87 -7.92 6.59 -6.92
C ALA A 87 -9.13 5.67 -6.68
N MET A 88 -8.98 4.74 -5.75
CA MET A 88 -10.06 3.87 -5.28
C MET A 88 -10.22 4.02 -3.78
N ARG A 89 -11.46 4.23 -3.35
CA ARG A 89 -11.85 4.27 -1.94
C ARG A 89 -12.62 3.01 -1.61
N VAL A 90 -12.17 2.32 -0.57
CA VAL A 90 -12.84 1.12 -0.04
C VAL A 90 -13.35 1.40 1.36
N GLU A 91 -14.58 1.01 1.62
CA GLU A 91 -15.21 1.07 2.94
C GLU A 91 -15.60 -0.34 3.40
N LEU A 92 -15.13 -0.70 4.59
CA LEU A 92 -15.41 -1.98 5.23
C LEU A 92 -16.18 -1.77 6.53
N GLN A 93 -17.00 -2.75 6.84
CA GLN A 93 -17.64 -2.89 8.14
C GLN A 93 -17.29 -4.24 8.73
N GLY A 94 -17.01 -4.25 10.03
CA GLY A 94 -16.80 -5.46 10.81
C GLY A 94 -17.50 -5.36 12.14
N ARG A 95 -17.74 -6.49 12.80
CA ARG A 95 -18.31 -6.53 14.15
C ARG A 95 -17.37 -7.28 15.07
N THR A 96 -17.10 -6.71 16.24
CA THR A 96 -16.31 -7.36 17.28
C THR A 96 -17.16 -7.61 18.51
N PRO A 97 -17.08 -8.82 19.11
CA PRO A 97 -17.83 -9.12 20.33
C PRO A 97 -17.26 -8.35 21.52
N LEU A 98 -18.12 -8.04 22.46
CA LEU A 98 -17.77 -7.55 23.78
C LEU A 98 -17.83 -8.72 24.77
N PHE A 99 -16.78 -8.90 25.56
CA PHE A 99 -16.69 -10.02 26.49
C PHE A 99 -17.33 -9.68 27.85
N PHE A 100 -16.92 -8.57 28.43
CA PHE A 100 -17.33 -8.14 29.76
C PHE A 100 -18.35 -7.00 29.73
N ALA A 101 -18.18 -6.03 28.85
CA ALA A 101 -19.07 -4.89 28.74
C ALA A 101 -20.49 -5.30 28.33
N ARG A 102 -20.70 -6.45 27.71
CA ARG A 102 -22.04 -7.00 27.42
C ARG A 102 -22.90 -7.14 28.68
N LEU A 103 -22.28 -7.46 29.83
CA LEU A 103 -22.97 -7.60 31.10
C LEU A 103 -23.40 -6.25 31.69
N LEU A 104 -22.65 -5.18 31.35
CA LEU A 104 -22.89 -3.83 31.87
C LEU A 104 -23.78 -3.02 30.94
N VAL A 105 -23.60 -3.15 29.63
CA VAL A 105 -24.25 -2.30 28.61
C VAL A 105 -25.36 -3.04 27.86
N GLY A 106 -25.46 -4.37 28.01
CA GLY A 106 -26.49 -5.18 27.34
C GLY A 106 -26.29 -5.29 25.82
N ARG A 107 -25.09 -5.05 25.32
CA ARG A 107 -24.73 -5.17 23.89
C ARG A 107 -23.73 -6.28 23.67
N ASP A 108 -24.00 -7.17 22.73
CA ASP A 108 -23.14 -8.31 22.44
C ASP A 108 -21.89 -7.96 21.63
N GLY A 109 -21.84 -6.78 21.02
CA GLY A 109 -20.73 -6.37 20.19
C GLY A 109 -20.82 -4.93 19.72
N ILE A 110 -19.75 -4.48 19.09
CA ILE A 110 -19.60 -3.13 18.50
C ILE A 110 -19.35 -3.27 17.01
N ASP A 111 -20.06 -2.47 16.21
CA ASP A 111 -19.82 -2.35 14.79
C ASP A 111 -18.64 -1.39 14.54
N LEU A 112 -17.69 -1.85 13.78
CA LEU A 112 -16.49 -1.11 13.39
C LEU A 112 -16.57 -0.78 11.92
N ARG A 113 -16.05 0.38 11.54
CA ARG A 113 -15.89 0.77 10.13
C ARG A 113 -14.46 1.11 9.87
N ALA A 114 -13.96 0.73 8.70
CA ALA A 114 -12.66 1.13 8.19
C ALA A 114 -12.83 1.71 6.79
N ARG A 115 -12.00 2.69 6.48
CA ARG A 115 -11.97 3.32 5.17
C ARG A 115 -10.52 3.45 4.73
N ALA A 116 -10.25 3.11 3.49
CA ALA A 116 -8.95 3.28 2.88
C ALA A 116 -9.07 3.89 1.49
N ILE A 117 -8.05 4.62 1.08
CA ILE A 117 -7.94 5.19 -0.26
C ILE A 117 -6.57 4.80 -0.79
N ALA A 118 -6.54 4.19 -1.95
CA ALA A 118 -5.32 3.93 -2.70
C ALA A 118 -5.35 4.68 -4.03
N THR A 119 -4.19 5.14 -4.48
CA THR A 119 -4.04 5.82 -5.76
C THR A 119 -3.01 5.12 -6.61
N ARG A 120 -3.25 5.04 -7.91
CA ARG A 120 -2.26 4.62 -8.88
C ARG A 120 -1.40 5.83 -9.24
N GLN A 121 -0.10 5.72 -9.04
CA GLN A 121 0.88 6.65 -9.58
C GLN A 121 1.71 5.90 -10.60
N ASP A 122 1.58 6.28 -11.85
CA ASP A 122 2.45 5.78 -12.91
C ASP A 122 3.76 6.56 -12.84
N ALA A 123 4.72 6.06 -12.07
CA ALA A 123 6.08 6.59 -12.01
C ALA A 123 7.00 5.64 -12.76
N ALA A 124 7.50 6.06 -13.91
CA ALA A 124 8.56 5.37 -14.62
C ALA A 124 9.90 5.93 -14.14
N ALA A 125 10.57 5.24 -13.24
CA ALA A 125 11.94 5.53 -12.88
C ALA A 125 12.86 4.63 -13.73
N PHE A 126 13.50 5.19 -14.74
CA PHE A 126 14.55 4.53 -15.48
C PHE A 126 15.89 4.83 -14.81
N SER A 127 16.44 3.85 -14.11
CA SER A 127 17.84 3.87 -13.71
C SER A 127 18.62 3.00 -14.69
N ILE A 128 19.20 3.62 -15.69
CA ILE A 128 20.22 2.95 -16.52
C ILE A 128 21.52 3.04 -15.74
N GLY A 129 21.71 2.12 -14.82
CA GLY A 129 23.00 1.86 -14.22
C GLY A 129 23.85 1.12 -15.23
N THR A 130 24.63 1.83 -16.05
CA THR A 130 25.77 1.21 -16.71
C THR A 130 26.79 0.91 -15.64
N GLY A 131 26.60 -0.19 -14.93
CA GLY A 131 27.63 -0.79 -14.07
C GLY A 131 28.77 -1.44 -14.86
N LEU A 132 29.07 -0.91 -16.04
CA LEU A 132 30.31 -1.17 -16.70
C LEU A 132 31.36 -0.36 -15.95
N ALA A 133 32.05 -1.03 -15.03
CA ALA A 133 33.30 -0.53 -14.50
C ALA A 133 34.12 0.00 -15.67
N ALA A 134 34.58 1.24 -15.57
CA ALA A 134 35.52 1.82 -16.53
C ALA A 134 36.82 1.00 -16.45
N VAL A 135 36.93 -0.01 -17.27
CA VAL A 135 38.16 -0.71 -17.51
C VAL A 135 38.87 0.05 -18.63
N SER A 136 39.49 1.14 -18.23
CA SER A 136 40.36 1.88 -19.11
C SER A 136 41.64 1.06 -19.35
N GLY A 137 41.73 0.46 -20.53
CA GLY A 137 42.89 -0.32 -20.95
C GLY A 137 42.93 -1.74 -20.35
N GLY A 138 43.34 -2.70 -21.12
CA GLY A 138 43.51 -4.06 -20.66
C GLY A 138 42.86 -5.11 -21.56
N LEU A 139 42.98 -6.37 -21.17
CA LEU A 139 42.48 -7.54 -21.90
C LEU A 139 41.02 -7.46 -22.40
N PRO A 140 40.06 -6.87 -21.66
CA PRO A 140 38.68 -6.77 -22.15
C PRO A 140 38.53 -5.86 -23.37
N ASN A 141 39.32 -4.78 -23.45
CA ASN A 141 39.25 -3.84 -24.56
C ASN A 141 39.89 -4.43 -25.82
N MET A 142 40.99 -5.21 -25.66
CA MET A 142 41.62 -5.96 -26.75
C MET A 142 40.70 -7.05 -27.32
N LEU A 143 39.97 -7.76 -26.46
CA LEU A 143 39.03 -8.81 -26.89
C LEU A 143 37.84 -8.23 -27.65
N LEU A 144 37.26 -7.12 -27.15
CA LEU A 144 36.13 -6.43 -27.82
C LEU A 144 36.56 -5.82 -29.14
N SER A 145 37.76 -5.21 -29.25
CA SER A 145 38.30 -4.67 -30.50
C SER A 145 38.58 -5.77 -31.52
N SER A 146 39.08 -6.93 -31.08
CA SER A 146 39.33 -8.07 -31.98
C SER A 146 38.03 -8.73 -32.48
N LEU A 147 36.96 -8.69 -31.67
CA LEU A 147 35.66 -9.25 -32.07
C LEU A 147 34.89 -8.32 -32.99
N ALA A 148 35.02 -7.00 -32.81
CA ALA A 148 34.34 -5.99 -33.61
C ALA A 148 35.09 -5.57 -34.89
N GLY A 149 36.33 -6.02 -35.07
CA GLY A 149 37.15 -5.68 -36.25
C GLY A 149 37.54 -4.22 -36.37
N THR A 150 37.32 -3.43 -35.32
CA THR A 150 37.65 -1.99 -35.25
C THR A 150 38.25 -1.67 -33.88
N GLU A 151 39.14 -0.67 -33.82
CA GLU A 151 39.64 -0.19 -32.52
C GLU A 151 38.55 0.52 -31.73
N LEU A 152 37.98 -0.20 -30.73
CA LEU A 152 37.02 0.35 -29.79
C LEU A 152 37.77 0.92 -28.59
N ASN A 153 37.81 2.23 -28.50
CA ASN A 153 38.35 2.91 -27.32
C ASN A 153 37.23 3.25 -26.34
N LEU A 154 36.89 2.30 -25.46
CA LEU A 154 35.87 2.45 -24.44
C LEU A 154 36.44 3.17 -23.21
N THR A 155 36.77 4.45 -23.37
CA THR A 155 37.36 5.26 -22.28
C THR A 155 36.37 5.99 -21.44
N VAL A 156 35.24 5.75 -21.23
CA VAL A 156 34.18 6.40 -20.40
C VAL A 156 32.91 6.52 -21.22
N MET A 157 31.98 5.63 -21.01
CA MET A 157 30.60 5.94 -21.35
C MET A 157 30.03 6.76 -20.22
N ASP A 158 30.10 8.07 -20.29
CA ASP A 158 29.21 8.93 -19.59
C ASP A 158 27.91 9.07 -20.41
N CYS A 159 26.83 9.58 -19.78
CA CYS A 159 25.53 9.71 -20.43
C CYS A 159 25.54 10.65 -21.65
N GLN A 160 26.61 11.40 -21.89
CA GLN A 160 26.78 12.29 -23.02
C GLN A 160 27.37 11.58 -24.25
N GLY A 161 28.11 10.50 -24.05
CA GLY A 161 28.64 9.69 -25.14
C GLY A 161 27.58 8.97 -25.97
N LEU A 162 26.49 8.55 -25.36
CA LEU A 162 25.38 7.90 -26.05
C LEU A 162 24.49 8.86 -26.86
N ALA A 163 24.46 10.13 -26.48
CA ALA A 163 23.65 11.15 -27.18
C ALA A 163 24.30 11.61 -28.50
N SER A 164 25.58 11.28 -28.74
CA SER A 164 26.32 11.69 -29.94
C SER A 164 26.51 10.57 -30.98
N LEU A 165 25.87 9.40 -30.77
CA LEU A 165 25.86 8.33 -31.78
C LEU A 165 24.89 8.71 -32.89
N ASN A 166 25.40 9.38 -33.92
CA ASN A 166 24.72 9.62 -35.19
C ASN A 166 24.86 8.34 -36.03
N LEU A 167 23.78 7.58 -36.14
CA LEU A 167 23.70 6.48 -37.10
C LEU A 167 23.29 7.07 -38.44
N ASP A 168 24.28 7.29 -39.30
CA ASP A 168 24.06 7.47 -40.72
C ASP A 168 23.68 6.10 -41.33
N LEU A 169 22.43 6.01 -41.76
CA LEU A 169 21.87 4.91 -42.55
C LEU A 169 21.98 5.26 -44.04
#